data_519c9e95e9d412f613fec3d65108b4a3
#
_entry.id   519c9e95e9d412f613fec3d65108b4a3
#
_cell.length_a   1.000
_cell.length_b   1.000
_cell.length_c   1.000
_cell.angle_alpha   90.00
_cell.angle_beta   90.00
_cell.angle_gamma   90.00
#
_symmetry.space_group_name_H-M   'P 1'
#
loop_
_entity.id
_entity.type
_entity.pdbx_description
1 polymer ?
#
loop_
_entity_poly.entity_id
_entity_poly.type
_entity_poly.pdbx_seq_one_letter_code
_entity_poly.pdbx_strand_id
1 'polypeptide(L)'
;MKSIGPKLVIATHNEGKLREMRELLAPLGIECLGAAELDLPEPEETGVTFVDNSELKARASADLSGLPALADDSGLSVDALHGRPGIRSARWAEPGYKVPGAQSASGSPAEGEDEAGTRDFGRAMERVWREVEAAGADAGHDAHFTCALSLAWPDGTVESFEGKVHGTLVWPPRGQNGFGYDPMFVALGFDETFGEIEPSAKRAISHRAQAFRKLVAALG
;
A
#
# COMPACT_ATOMS: atom_id res chain seq x y z
N MET A 1 -8.83 23.29 -6.70
CA MET A 1 -7.52 22.74 -6.28
C MET A 1 -6.38 23.56 -6.86
N LYS A 2 -5.22 23.58 -6.20
CA LYS A 2 -4.01 24.25 -6.70
C LYS A 2 -3.42 23.47 -7.88
N SER A 3 -2.89 24.17 -8.89
CA SER A 3 -2.27 23.52 -10.06
C SER A 3 -1.04 22.68 -9.65
N ILE A 4 -0.91 21.47 -10.22
CA ILE A 4 0.28 20.63 -10.04
C ILE A 4 1.47 21.13 -10.88
N GLY A 5 1.19 21.84 -12.00
CA GLY A 5 2.22 22.18 -12.97
C GLY A 5 2.65 20.99 -13.85
N PRO A 6 3.73 21.15 -14.65
CA PRO A 6 4.14 20.11 -15.61
C PRO A 6 4.94 18.96 -14.98
N LYS A 7 5.44 19.10 -13.76
CA LYS A 7 6.28 18.13 -13.07
C LYS A 7 5.72 17.78 -11.71
N LEU A 8 5.77 16.49 -11.37
CA LEU A 8 5.28 15.93 -10.10
C LEU A 8 6.30 14.92 -9.58
N VAL A 9 6.71 15.06 -8.33
CA VAL A 9 7.51 14.04 -7.67
C VAL A 9 6.60 12.91 -7.17
N ILE A 10 6.95 11.67 -7.46
CA ILE A 10 6.31 10.49 -6.88
C ILE A 10 7.17 10.03 -5.70
N ALA A 11 6.67 10.33 -4.49
CA ALA A 11 7.37 10.12 -3.23
C ALA A 11 7.34 8.64 -2.80
N THR A 12 7.97 7.78 -3.58
CA THR A 12 8.08 6.35 -3.30
C THR A 12 9.42 5.79 -3.77
N HIS A 13 9.96 4.85 -2.99
CA HIS A 13 11.12 4.02 -3.35
C HIS A 13 10.71 2.64 -3.87
N ASN A 14 9.40 2.36 -3.93
CA ASN A 14 8.86 1.12 -4.49
C ASN A 14 8.64 1.28 -6.00
N GLU A 15 9.46 0.59 -6.80
CA GLU A 15 9.41 0.65 -8.28
C GLU A 15 8.06 0.21 -8.85
N GLY A 16 7.39 -0.76 -8.21
CA GLY A 16 6.06 -1.21 -8.61
C GLY A 16 5.01 -0.10 -8.46
N LYS A 17 5.03 0.61 -7.34
CA LYS A 17 4.15 1.76 -7.09
C LYS A 17 4.49 2.92 -8.05
N LEU A 18 5.77 3.22 -8.25
CA LEU A 18 6.21 4.28 -9.17
C LEU A 18 5.70 4.03 -10.59
N ARG A 19 5.86 2.80 -11.10
CA ARG A 19 5.38 2.41 -12.43
C ARG A 19 3.85 2.56 -12.55
N GLU A 20 3.12 2.07 -11.57
CA GLU A 20 1.64 2.16 -11.54
C GLU A 20 1.18 3.64 -11.51
N MET A 21 1.84 4.50 -10.73
CA MET A 21 1.54 5.93 -10.68
C MET A 21 1.84 6.63 -12.00
N ARG A 22 2.96 6.31 -12.65
CA ARG A 22 3.30 6.84 -13.97
C ARG A 22 2.24 6.47 -15.02
N GLU A 23 1.77 5.22 -15.02
CA GLU A 23 0.71 4.78 -15.94
C GLU A 23 -0.61 5.52 -15.68
N LEU A 24 -0.97 5.74 -14.42
CA LEU A 24 -2.20 6.45 -14.05
C LEU A 24 -2.15 7.95 -14.40
N LEU A 25 -0.98 8.58 -14.26
CA LEU A 25 -0.78 10.02 -14.49
C LEU A 25 -0.46 10.37 -15.95
N ALA A 26 -0.02 9.39 -16.76
CA ALA A 26 0.34 9.61 -18.17
C ALA A 26 -0.75 10.34 -19.00
N PRO A 27 -2.05 10.03 -18.86
CA PRO A 27 -3.10 10.74 -19.59
C PRO A 27 -3.23 12.23 -19.25
N LEU A 28 -2.69 12.66 -18.10
CA LEU A 28 -2.70 14.07 -17.67
C LEU A 28 -1.54 14.89 -18.22
N GLY A 29 -0.60 14.26 -18.94
CA GLY A 29 0.57 14.93 -19.52
C GLY A 29 1.58 15.46 -18.47
N ILE A 30 1.59 14.91 -17.25
CA ILE A 30 2.45 15.30 -16.14
C ILE A 30 3.73 14.46 -16.19
N GLU A 31 4.89 15.12 -16.14
CA GLU A 31 6.20 14.48 -16.00
C GLU A 31 6.39 13.98 -14.57
N CYS A 32 6.43 12.65 -14.38
CA CYS A 32 6.60 12.02 -13.07
C CYS A 32 8.07 11.71 -12.78
N LEU A 33 8.62 12.34 -11.75
CA LEU A 33 9.98 12.14 -11.24
C LEU A 33 9.93 11.23 -10.01
N GLY A 34 10.67 10.11 -10.00
CA GLY A 34 10.75 9.24 -8.83
C GLY A 34 11.60 9.85 -7.72
N ALA A 35 11.25 9.60 -6.44
CA ALA A 35 12.05 10.07 -5.31
C ALA A 35 13.50 9.59 -5.37
N ALA A 36 13.73 8.33 -5.75
CA ALA A 36 15.07 7.77 -5.93
C ALA A 36 15.85 8.42 -7.09
N GLU A 37 15.18 8.88 -8.15
CA GLU A 37 15.80 9.59 -9.28
C GLU A 37 16.30 10.98 -8.89
N LEU A 38 15.77 11.53 -7.78
CA LEU A 38 16.14 12.82 -7.22
C LEU A 38 16.98 12.70 -5.95
N ASP A 39 17.48 11.51 -5.61
CA ASP A 39 18.23 11.22 -4.40
C ASP A 39 17.51 11.70 -3.11
N LEU A 40 16.17 11.70 -3.09
CA LEU A 40 15.40 12.08 -1.93
C LEU A 40 15.39 10.95 -0.88
N PRO A 41 15.61 11.25 0.41
CA PRO A 41 15.56 10.24 1.46
C PRO A 41 14.12 9.74 1.67
N GLU A 42 13.99 8.48 2.08
CA GLU A 42 12.70 7.96 2.56
C GLU A 42 12.50 8.41 4.01
N PRO A 43 11.45 9.20 4.33
CA PRO A 43 11.20 9.63 5.69
C PRO A 43 10.70 8.47 6.55
N GLU A 44 10.98 8.49 7.84
CA GLU A 44 10.44 7.53 8.80
C GLU A 44 8.92 7.67 8.89
N GLU A 45 8.19 6.58 8.71
CA GLU A 45 6.73 6.53 8.83
C GLU A 45 6.33 6.49 10.31
N THR A 46 6.00 7.64 10.88
CA THR A 46 5.58 7.81 12.28
C THR A 46 4.08 8.01 12.43
N GLY A 47 3.33 8.05 11.33
CA GLY A 47 1.88 8.23 11.33
C GLY A 47 1.14 7.03 11.91
N VAL A 48 -0.09 7.27 12.38
CA VAL A 48 -0.98 6.25 12.94
C VAL A 48 -2.08 5.83 11.97
N THR A 49 -2.22 6.54 10.85
CA THR A 49 -3.12 6.21 9.74
C THR A 49 -2.38 6.19 8.40
N PHE A 50 -3.00 5.62 7.37
CA PHE A 50 -2.47 5.68 6.00
C PHE A 50 -2.36 7.12 5.50
N VAL A 51 -3.31 7.99 5.87
CA VAL A 51 -3.28 9.40 5.50
C VAL A 51 -2.09 10.10 6.14
N ASP A 52 -1.86 9.92 7.45
CA ASP A 52 -0.72 10.53 8.14
C ASP A 52 0.61 10.18 7.47
N ASN A 53 0.82 8.89 7.14
CA ASN A 53 2.05 8.44 6.50
C ASN A 53 2.19 8.97 5.06
N SER A 54 1.09 8.98 4.29
CA SER A 54 1.14 9.53 2.93
C SER A 54 1.40 11.04 2.93
N GLU A 55 0.78 11.79 3.84
CA GLU A 55 1.06 13.24 4.00
C GLU A 55 2.49 13.52 4.42
N LEU A 56 3.02 12.75 5.37
CA LEU A 56 4.39 12.87 5.82
C LEU A 56 5.37 12.69 4.66
N LYS A 57 5.19 11.65 3.85
CA LYS A 57 6.03 11.38 2.66
C LYS A 57 5.90 12.47 1.60
N ALA A 58 4.65 12.90 1.31
CA ALA A 58 4.40 13.93 0.31
C ALA A 58 5.03 15.28 0.70
N ARG A 59 4.83 15.72 1.95
CA ARG A 59 5.42 16.96 2.48
C ARG A 59 6.95 16.93 2.42
N ALA A 60 7.57 15.86 2.95
CA ALA A 60 9.03 15.73 2.94
C ALA A 60 9.60 15.83 1.51
N SER A 61 8.98 15.17 0.54
CA SER A 61 9.42 15.21 -0.85
C SER A 61 9.16 16.58 -1.50
N ALA A 62 8.04 17.26 -1.21
CA ALA A 62 7.75 18.58 -1.73
C ALA A 62 8.72 19.63 -1.17
N ASP A 63 9.02 19.60 0.12
CA ASP A 63 9.95 20.52 0.77
C ASP A 63 11.37 20.37 0.23
N LEU A 64 11.85 19.12 0.06
CA LEU A 64 13.20 18.86 -0.42
C LEU A 64 13.39 19.12 -1.91
N SER A 65 12.38 18.81 -2.74
CA SER A 65 12.49 18.97 -4.20
C SER A 65 12.12 20.36 -4.71
N GLY A 66 11.36 21.14 -3.92
CA GLY A 66 10.75 22.40 -4.37
C GLY A 66 9.65 22.21 -5.43
N LEU A 67 9.16 20.98 -5.63
CA LEU A 67 8.11 20.62 -6.59
C LEU A 67 6.89 20.03 -5.85
N PRO A 68 5.69 20.08 -6.46
CA PRO A 68 4.59 19.27 -5.95
C PRO A 68 4.98 17.80 -5.86
N ALA A 69 4.53 17.12 -4.81
CA ALA A 69 4.85 15.71 -4.58
C ALA A 69 3.61 14.91 -4.23
N LEU A 70 3.47 13.74 -4.85
CA LEU A 70 2.42 12.77 -4.60
C LEU A 70 3.01 11.56 -3.88
N ALA A 71 2.46 11.24 -2.72
CA ALA A 71 2.80 10.03 -1.97
C ALA A 71 1.61 9.08 -1.90
N ASP A 72 1.91 7.79 -1.77
CA ASP A 72 0.97 6.72 -1.50
C ASP A 72 1.36 6.04 -0.20
N ASP A 73 0.37 5.81 0.66
CA ASP A 73 0.46 4.79 1.69
C ASP A 73 -0.72 3.82 1.59
N SER A 74 -0.44 2.52 1.65
CA SER A 74 -1.45 1.50 1.35
C SER A 74 -1.16 0.19 2.05
N GLY A 75 -2.22 -0.55 2.37
CA GLY A 75 -2.08 -1.84 3.02
C GLY A 75 -3.38 -2.61 3.13
N LEU A 76 -3.24 -3.84 3.63
CA LEU A 76 -4.31 -4.76 3.94
C LEU A 76 -4.75 -4.58 5.39
N SER A 77 -6.04 -4.44 5.62
CA SER A 77 -6.65 -4.48 6.95
C SER A 77 -7.60 -5.67 7.04
N VAL A 78 -7.50 -6.47 8.11
CA VAL A 78 -8.29 -7.67 8.33
C VAL A 78 -9.15 -7.47 9.56
N ASP A 79 -10.47 -7.66 9.43
CA ASP A 79 -11.43 -7.33 10.49
C ASP A 79 -11.24 -8.23 11.72
N ALA A 80 -11.04 -9.54 11.52
CA ALA A 80 -10.70 -10.49 12.57
C ALA A 80 -9.44 -10.14 13.36
N LEU A 81 -8.55 -9.32 12.78
CA LEU A 81 -7.31 -8.89 13.39
C LEU A 81 -7.35 -7.43 13.87
N HIS A 82 -8.55 -6.85 14.02
CA HIS A 82 -8.75 -5.45 14.43
C HIS A 82 -8.01 -4.47 13.50
N GLY A 83 -8.04 -4.72 12.19
CA GLY A 83 -7.43 -3.88 11.16
C GLY A 83 -5.93 -4.13 10.93
N ARG A 84 -5.30 -5.09 11.64
CA ARG A 84 -3.91 -5.47 11.35
C ARG A 84 -3.85 -6.30 10.05
N PRO A 85 -2.72 -6.27 9.31
CA PRO A 85 -1.49 -5.51 9.51
C PRO A 85 -1.64 -4.00 9.30
N GLY A 86 -2.64 -3.51 8.54
CA GLY A 86 -2.90 -2.08 8.34
C GLY A 86 -1.70 -1.34 7.78
N ILE A 87 -1.34 -0.20 8.38
CA ILE A 87 -0.17 0.62 8.01
C ILE A 87 1.17 -0.13 8.10
N ARG A 88 1.18 -1.30 8.73
CA ARG A 88 2.37 -2.15 8.88
C ARG A 88 2.42 -3.29 7.86
N SER A 89 1.58 -3.26 6.83
CA SER A 89 1.49 -4.32 5.82
C SER A 89 2.84 -4.68 5.19
N ALA A 90 3.63 -3.69 4.80
CA ALA A 90 4.96 -3.92 4.25
C ALA A 90 5.94 -4.45 5.31
N ARG A 91 5.85 -3.97 6.56
CA ARG A 91 6.73 -4.41 7.66
C ARG A 91 6.51 -5.86 8.06
N TRP A 92 5.30 -6.40 7.89
CA TRP A 92 5.04 -7.82 8.15
C TRP A 92 5.79 -8.75 7.20
N ALA A 93 6.21 -8.25 6.05
CA ALA A 93 7.04 -8.95 5.09
C ALA A 93 8.55 -8.79 5.33
N GLU A 94 8.97 -7.90 6.24
CA GLU A 94 10.38 -7.67 6.55
C GLU A 94 10.97 -8.81 7.39
N PRO A 95 12.21 -9.24 7.11
CA PRO A 95 12.89 -10.25 7.93
C PRO A 95 12.95 -9.83 9.39
N GLY A 96 12.63 -10.76 10.30
CA GLY A 96 12.74 -10.52 11.75
C GLY A 96 11.76 -9.52 12.35
N TYR A 97 10.81 -8.95 11.58
CA TYR A 97 9.84 -8.00 12.12
C TYR A 97 8.94 -8.65 13.18
N LYS A 98 8.99 -8.09 14.40
CA LYS A 98 8.14 -8.50 15.53
C LYS A 98 6.97 -7.52 15.69
N VAL A 99 5.74 -8.03 15.68
CA VAL A 99 4.54 -7.18 15.91
C VAL A 99 4.54 -6.71 17.37
N PRO A 100 4.52 -5.39 17.62
CA PRO A 100 4.38 -4.88 18.96
C PRO A 100 3.11 -5.40 19.63
N GLY A 101 3.23 -5.95 20.84
CA GLY A 101 2.11 -6.47 21.63
C GLY A 101 1.58 -7.87 21.23
N ALA A 102 2.14 -8.54 20.23
CA ALA A 102 1.85 -9.93 19.97
C ALA A 102 2.53 -10.79 21.06
N GLN A 103 1.71 -11.56 21.83
CA GLN A 103 2.27 -12.61 22.70
C GLN A 103 2.93 -13.64 21.78
N SER A 104 4.18 -13.98 22.08
CA SER A 104 4.88 -15.05 21.35
C SER A 104 4.18 -16.37 21.59
N ALA A 105 3.37 -16.80 20.62
CA ALA A 105 3.00 -18.21 20.53
C ALA A 105 4.31 -18.98 20.32
N SER A 106 4.64 -19.85 21.25
CA SER A 106 5.82 -20.70 21.23
C SER A 106 5.78 -21.63 20.02
N GLY A 107 6.54 -21.27 19.00
CA GLY A 107 6.71 -22.01 17.77
C GLY A 107 7.56 -21.18 16.83
N SER A 108 8.89 -21.17 17.07
CA SER A 108 9.83 -20.59 16.12
C SER A 108 9.74 -21.36 14.80
N PRO A 109 9.50 -20.69 13.67
CA PRO A 109 9.89 -21.25 12.39
C PRO A 109 11.42 -21.35 12.36
N ALA A 110 11.93 -22.39 11.71
CA ALA A 110 13.36 -22.60 11.54
C ALA A 110 14.04 -21.33 11.01
N GLU A 111 15.16 -20.98 11.62
CA GLU A 111 16.08 -19.96 11.16
C GLU A 111 16.64 -20.42 9.78
N GLY A 112 15.95 -20.05 8.70
CA GLY A 112 16.55 -19.96 7.40
C GLY A 112 17.32 -18.63 7.39
N GLU A 113 18.58 -18.66 7.01
CA GLU A 113 19.40 -17.48 6.75
C GLU A 113 18.77 -16.70 5.59
N ASP A 114 17.82 -15.79 5.91
CA ASP A 114 17.23 -14.88 4.95
C ASP A 114 18.31 -13.86 4.58
N GLU A 115 18.61 -13.75 3.28
CA GLU A 115 19.44 -12.65 2.76
C GLU A 115 18.90 -11.32 3.28
N ALA A 116 19.73 -10.58 3.97
CA ALA A 116 19.36 -9.33 4.62
C ALA A 116 18.77 -8.35 3.59
N GLY A 117 17.48 -8.04 3.72
CA GLY A 117 16.85 -6.90 3.05
C GLY A 117 15.64 -7.17 2.14
N THR A 118 15.33 -8.40 1.74
CA THR A 118 14.20 -8.65 0.82
C THR A 118 12.91 -8.93 1.57
N ARG A 119 11.82 -8.22 1.24
CA ARG A 119 10.49 -8.45 1.80
C ARG A 119 9.89 -9.76 1.28
N ASP A 120 9.48 -10.64 2.20
CA ASP A 120 8.80 -11.90 1.89
C ASP A 120 7.29 -11.79 2.17
N PHE A 121 6.52 -11.52 1.13
CA PHE A 121 5.07 -11.46 1.23
C PHE A 121 4.41 -12.83 1.36
N GLY A 122 5.05 -13.91 0.94
CA GLY A 122 4.57 -15.28 1.17
C GLY A 122 4.46 -15.55 2.67
N ARG A 123 5.55 -15.28 3.41
CA ARG A 123 5.57 -15.38 4.88
C ARG A 123 4.58 -14.42 5.56
N ALA A 124 4.43 -13.20 5.02
CA ALA A 124 3.46 -12.24 5.57
C ALA A 124 2.01 -12.73 5.40
N MET A 125 1.67 -13.30 4.24
CA MET A 125 0.34 -13.91 3.99
C MET A 125 0.07 -15.11 4.88
N GLU A 126 1.04 -16.02 5.03
CA GLU A 126 0.95 -17.16 5.93
C GLU A 126 0.73 -16.71 7.39
N ARG A 127 1.43 -15.67 7.81
CA ARG A 127 1.25 -15.09 9.13
C ARG A 127 -0.15 -14.52 9.31
N VAL A 128 -0.65 -13.72 8.36
CA VAL A 128 -2.03 -13.18 8.41
C VAL A 128 -3.02 -14.33 8.55
N TRP A 129 -2.91 -15.35 7.70
CA TRP A 129 -3.82 -16.49 7.74
C TRP A 129 -3.81 -17.21 9.09
N ARG A 130 -2.63 -17.54 9.60
CA ARG A 130 -2.47 -18.20 10.91
C ARG A 130 -3.03 -17.36 12.07
N GLU A 131 -2.85 -16.02 12.05
CA GLU A 131 -3.43 -15.15 13.08
C GLU A 131 -4.96 -15.06 12.98
N VAL A 132 -5.53 -15.12 11.77
CA VAL A 132 -6.99 -15.19 11.56
C VAL A 132 -7.55 -16.52 12.08
N GLU A 133 -6.93 -17.65 11.76
CA GLU A 133 -7.35 -18.96 12.31
C GLU A 133 -7.28 -18.99 13.84
N ALA A 134 -6.25 -18.38 14.42
CA ALA A 134 -6.10 -18.28 15.88
C ALA A 134 -7.15 -17.37 16.55
N ALA A 135 -7.74 -16.43 15.81
CA ALA A 135 -8.85 -15.61 16.31
C ALA A 135 -10.17 -16.37 16.47
N GLY A 136 -10.26 -17.58 15.90
CA GLY A 136 -11.38 -18.49 16.05
C GLY A 136 -12.27 -18.61 14.80
N ALA A 137 -13.02 -19.69 14.71
CA ALA A 137 -13.82 -20.02 13.52
C ALA A 137 -14.91 -18.97 13.19
N ASP A 138 -15.38 -18.24 14.19
CA ASP A 138 -16.43 -17.22 14.03
C ASP A 138 -15.86 -15.84 13.66
N ALA A 139 -14.54 -15.68 13.59
CA ALA A 139 -13.89 -14.40 13.33
C ALA A 139 -14.09 -13.89 11.89
N GLY A 140 -14.37 -14.80 10.95
CA GLY A 140 -14.53 -14.47 9.52
C GLY A 140 -13.21 -14.15 8.82
N HIS A 141 -13.30 -13.92 7.51
CA HIS A 141 -12.15 -13.63 6.69
C HIS A 141 -12.28 -12.26 5.99
N ASP A 142 -13.18 -11.41 6.48
CA ASP A 142 -13.41 -10.11 5.90
C ASP A 142 -12.18 -9.21 6.04
N ALA A 143 -11.86 -8.55 4.94
CA ALA A 143 -10.69 -7.71 4.84
C ALA A 143 -10.93 -6.57 3.84
N HIS A 144 -10.08 -5.57 3.89
CA HIS A 144 -10.08 -4.52 2.88
C HIS A 144 -8.67 -3.99 2.62
N PHE A 145 -8.43 -3.62 1.38
CA PHE A 145 -7.28 -2.79 1.04
C PHE A 145 -7.65 -1.32 1.16
N THR A 146 -6.73 -0.53 1.71
CA THR A 146 -6.80 0.93 1.74
C THR A 146 -5.62 1.51 0.98
N CYS A 147 -5.86 2.60 0.23
CA CYS A 147 -4.82 3.47 -0.31
C CYS A 147 -5.15 4.91 0.06
N ALA A 148 -4.22 5.61 0.68
CA ALA A 148 -4.24 7.04 0.86
C ALA A 148 -3.23 7.66 -0.11
N LEU A 149 -3.70 8.55 -0.99
CA LEU A 149 -2.87 9.40 -1.83
C LEU A 149 -2.85 10.80 -1.25
N SER A 150 -1.68 11.36 -1.00
CA SER A 150 -1.52 12.74 -0.52
C SER A 150 -0.68 13.53 -1.50
N LEU A 151 -1.22 14.66 -1.95
CA LEU A 151 -0.57 15.62 -2.82
C LEU A 151 -0.17 16.84 -2.01
N ALA A 152 1.11 17.11 -1.91
CA ALA A 152 1.67 18.26 -1.18
C ALA A 152 2.37 19.23 -2.12
N TRP A 153 2.33 20.52 -1.78
CA TRP A 153 3.03 21.59 -2.46
C TRP A 153 4.11 22.20 -1.57
N PRO A 154 5.15 22.82 -2.14
CA PRO A 154 6.25 23.42 -1.37
C PRO A 154 5.83 24.52 -0.40
N ASP A 155 4.63 25.09 -0.53
CA ASP A 155 4.10 26.09 0.40
C ASP A 155 3.40 25.48 1.62
N GLY A 156 3.50 24.15 1.80
CA GLY A 156 2.89 23.42 2.90
C GLY A 156 1.42 23.00 2.71
N THR A 157 0.78 23.41 1.60
CA THR A 157 -0.57 22.92 1.26
C THR A 157 -0.52 21.40 1.04
N VAL A 158 -1.52 20.67 1.52
CA VAL A 158 -1.70 19.23 1.25
C VAL A 158 -3.16 18.90 1.05
N GLU A 159 -3.44 17.96 0.15
CA GLU A 159 -4.75 17.38 -0.07
C GLU A 159 -4.63 15.86 -0.14
N SER A 160 -5.53 15.15 0.53
CA SER A 160 -5.45 13.69 0.67
C SER A 160 -6.72 13.00 0.19
N PHE A 161 -6.56 11.86 -0.47
CA PHE A 161 -7.61 11.09 -1.14
C PHE A 161 -7.49 9.63 -0.74
N GLU A 162 -8.53 9.08 -0.14
CA GLU A 162 -8.55 7.68 0.29
C GLU A 162 -9.46 6.85 -0.61
N GLY A 163 -9.00 5.66 -0.99
CA GLY A 163 -9.78 4.62 -1.67
C GLY A 163 -9.73 3.33 -0.88
N LYS A 164 -10.85 2.58 -0.85
CA LYS A 164 -10.95 1.29 -0.18
C LYS A 164 -11.60 0.27 -1.09
N VAL A 165 -11.14 -0.96 -1.05
CA VAL A 165 -11.82 -2.10 -1.66
C VAL A 165 -12.00 -3.18 -0.62
N HIS A 166 -13.26 -3.56 -0.39
CA HIS A 166 -13.63 -4.62 0.54
C HIS A 166 -13.62 -5.97 -0.18
N GLY A 167 -13.38 -7.02 0.59
CA GLY A 167 -13.32 -8.38 0.10
C GLY A 167 -13.07 -9.37 1.21
N THR A 168 -12.62 -10.55 0.85
CA THR A 168 -12.34 -11.63 1.79
C THR A 168 -10.98 -12.25 1.50
N LEU A 169 -10.39 -12.84 2.54
CA LEU A 169 -9.15 -13.59 2.42
C LEU A 169 -9.43 -15.02 2.00
N VAL A 170 -8.52 -15.58 1.20
CA VAL A 170 -8.54 -17.00 0.80
C VAL A 170 -7.18 -17.64 1.06
N TRP A 171 -7.21 -18.96 1.31
CA TRP A 171 -6.02 -19.78 1.50
C TRP A 171 -6.18 -21.14 0.81
N PRO A 172 -5.15 -21.67 0.13
CA PRO A 172 -3.85 -21.05 -0.12
C PRO A 172 -3.94 -19.81 -1.06
N PRO A 173 -2.91 -18.95 -1.07
CA PRO A 173 -2.83 -17.83 -2.03
C PRO A 173 -2.86 -18.33 -3.46
N ARG A 174 -3.54 -17.59 -4.38
CA ARG A 174 -3.73 -17.96 -5.78
C ARG A 174 -3.30 -16.83 -6.72
N GLY A 175 -2.71 -17.21 -7.87
CA GLY A 175 -2.25 -16.28 -8.88
C GLY A 175 -0.86 -15.70 -8.61
N GLN A 176 -0.33 -15.00 -9.63
CA GLN A 176 1.01 -14.40 -9.61
C GLN A 176 1.02 -12.94 -10.08
N ASN A 177 -0.18 -12.39 -10.38
CA ASN A 177 -0.31 -11.00 -10.77
C ASN A 177 -0.24 -10.09 -9.53
N GLY A 178 0.10 -8.82 -9.77
CA GLY A 178 0.13 -7.82 -8.72
C GLY A 178 1.35 -7.94 -7.80
N PHE A 179 1.17 -7.62 -6.51
CA PHE A 179 2.21 -7.65 -5.49
C PHE A 179 1.61 -7.70 -4.08
N GLY A 180 2.44 -8.01 -3.10
CA GLY A 180 2.04 -7.97 -1.70
C GLY A 180 1.04 -9.06 -1.35
N TYR A 181 -0.10 -8.68 -0.82
CA TYR A 181 -1.17 -9.58 -0.38
C TYR A 181 -2.22 -9.91 -1.46
N ASP A 182 -2.00 -9.47 -2.71
CA ASP A 182 -2.93 -9.69 -3.82
C ASP A 182 -3.34 -11.16 -4.01
N PRO A 183 -2.43 -12.15 -3.88
CA PRO A 183 -2.76 -13.56 -4.09
C PRO A 183 -3.71 -14.15 -3.05
N MET A 184 -3.90 -13.52 -1.89
CA MET A 184 -4.83 -14.01 -0.86
C MET A 184 -6.11 -13.19 -0.73
N PHE A 185 -6.35 -12.18 -1.58
CA PHE A 185 -7.47 -11.27 -1.46
C PHE A 185 -8.42 -11.37 -2.64
N VAL A 186 -9.69 -11.69 -2.38
CA VAL A 186 -10.79 -11.70 -3.34
C VAL A 186 -11.66 -10.47 -3.08
N ALA A 187 -11.78 -9.58 -4.06
CA ALA A 187 -12.60 -8.38 -3.94
C ALA A 187 -14.09 -8.74 -3.92
N LEU A 188 -14.91 -7.98 -3.20
CA LEU A 188 -16.35 -8.18 -3.15
C LEU A 188 -16.97 -8.15 -4.56
N GLY A 189 -17.72 -9.20 -4.91
CA GLY A 189 -18.35 -9.35 -6.24
C GLY A 189 -17.47 -10.05 -7.27
N PHE A 190 -16.33 -10.60 -6.88
CA PHE A 190 -15.42 -11.39 -7.71
C PHE A 190 -15.20 -12.77 -7.10
N ASP A 191 -14.78 -13.74 -7.93
CA ASP A 191 -14.40 -15.09 -7.50
C ASP A 191 -12.90 -15.33 -7.56
N GLU A 192 -12.18 -14.49 -8.31
CA GLU A 192 -10.74 -14.53 -8.51
C GLU A 192 -10.04 -13.58 -7.55
N THR A 193 -8.84 -13.97 -7.08
CA THR A 193 -8.00 -13.10 -6.28
C THR A 193 -7.41 -11.94 -7.10
N PHE A 194 -6.92 -10.92 -6.44
CA PHE A 194 -6.13 -9.87 -7.10
C PHE A 194 -4.82 -10.40 -7.72
N GLY A 195 -4.38 -11.60 -7.30
CA GLY A 195 -3.27 -12.32 -7.91
C GLY A 195 -3.64 -13.10 -9.17
N GLU A 196 -4.93 -13.40 -9.39
CA GLU A 196 -5.43 -14.14 -10.55
C GLU A 196 -5.96 -13.21 -11.64
N ILE A 197 -6.71 -12.16 -11.28
CA ILE A 197 -7.31 -11.26 -12.26
C ILE A 197 -6.28 -10.52 -13.11
N GLU A 198 -6.69 -10.19 -14.32
CA GLU A 198 -5.86 -9.39 -15.23
C GLU A 198 -5.50 -8.03 -14.63
N PRO A 199 -4.24 -7.54 -14.79
CA PRO A 199 -3.80 -6.26 -14.23
C PRO A 199 -4.68 -5.06 -14.64
N SER A 200 -5.25 -5.08 -15.84
CA SER A 200 -6.17 -4.05 -16.31
C SER A 200 -7.50 -4.04 -15.55
N ALA A 201 -8.04 -5.22 -15.24
CA ALA A 201 -9.24 -5.37 -14.43
C ALA A 201 -9.01 -4.91 -12.99
N LYS A 202 -7.89 -5.32 -12.38
CA LYS A 202 -7.49 -4.85 -11.05
C LYS A 202 -7.36 -3.32 -11.01
N ARG A 203 -6.72 -2.71 -12.03
CA ARG A 203 -6.61 -1.23 -12.11
C ARG A 203 -7.96 -0.52 -12.13
N ALA A 204 -8.99 -1.13 -12.66
CA ALA A 204 -10.33 -0.53 -12.70
C ALA A 204 -11.02 -0.48 -11.33
N ILE A 205 -10.77 -1.44 -10.46
CA ILE A 205 -11.52 -1.66 -9.20
C ILE A 205 -10.71 -1.41 -7.94
N SER A 206 -9.38 -1.37 -8.00
CA SER A 206 -8.50 -1.33 -6.83
C SER A 206 -8.71 -0.10 -5.94
N HIS A 207 -8.29 -0.22 -4.69
CA HIS A 207 -8.22 0.88 -3.71
C HIS A 207 -7.44 2.08 -4.25
N ARG A 208 -6.30 1.85 -4.92
CA ARG A 208 -5.49 2.91 -5.53
C ARG A 208 -6.21 3.61 -6.68
N ALA A 209 -6.89 2.85 -7.54
CA ALA A 209 -7.71 3.44 -8.60
C ALA A 209 -8.86 4.30 -8.06
N GLN A 210 -9.46 3.91 -6.94
CA GLN A 210 -10.50 4.73 -6.29
C GLN A 210 -9.93 6.02 -5.73
N ALA A 211 -8.79 5.97 -5.01
CA ALA A 211 -8.11 7.16 -4.51
C ALA A 211 -7.69 8.08 -5.65
N PHE A 212 -7.14 7.51 -6.73
CA PHE A 212 -6.72 8.24 -7.93
C PHE A 212 -7.88 8.95 -8.65
N ARG A 213 -9.04 8.28 -8.80
CA ARG A 213 -10.22 8.95 -9.36
C ARG A 213 -10.65 10.17 -8.56
N LYS A 214 -10.57 10.10 -7.22
CA LYS A 214 -10.86 11.27 -6.36
C LYS A 214 -9.83 12.38 -6.56
N LEU A 215 -8.55 12.06 -6.65
CA LEU A 215 -7.49 13.00 -6.98
C LEU A 215 -7.77 13.69 -8.33
N VAL A 216 -8.01 12.93 -9.40
CA VAL A 216 -8.27 13.48 -10.74
C VAL A 216 -9.51 14.36 -10.76
N ALA A 217 -10.60 13.93 -10.10
CA ALA A 217 -11.82 14.74 -9.99
C ALA A 217 -11.60 16.08 -9.24
N ALA A 218 -10.65 16.13 -8.34
CA ALA A 218 -10.29 17.36 -7.65
C ALA A 218 -9.37 18.27 -8.49
N LEU A 219 -8.62 17.71 -9.46
CA LEU A 219 -7.75 18.48 -10.36
C LEU A 219 -8.50 19.17 -11.50
N GLY A 220 -9.64 18.64 -11.90
CA GLY A 220 -10.41 19.08 -13.05
C GLY A 220 -11.52 19.96 -12.79
#